data_9d4d9f6679632aeb0898dc991fda2fb5
#
_entry.id   9d4d9f6679632aeb0898dc991fda2fb5
#
_cell.length_a   1.000
_cell.length_b   1.000
_cell.length_c   1.000
_cell.angle_alpha   90.00
_cell.angle_beta   90.00
_cell.angle_gamma   90.00
#
_symmetry.space_group_name_H-M   'P 1'
#
loop_
_entity.id
_entity.type
_entity.pdbx_description
1 polymer ?
#
loop_
_entity_poly.entity_id
_entity_poly.type
_entity_poly.pdbx_seq_one_letter_code
_entity_poly.pdbx_strand_id
1 'polypeptide(L)'
;MTWFRKPPAPATAGDLLFRAIETWQGEAPWGRVLDAGTGEHSLGWLVGRPTRAWTAVTGDPTRQQSLRTAFSTRMRPVDRVVDGDWADPGLLRGEVFDVVLADYLLGALDGFAPYFQDRLLSRLRPHVAGRLYLVGLEPYADPAPDEAGAIIVELARLRDAAILLAGDRCYREYPHTWVLRQLRQAGFQVVNTEVVPIVYSRRFIDGQLDVARRKLPRFRDPGVAAAMGQAIEALRGRAHAVHDRLGGLRVGADYVIEARPVGG
;
A
#
# COMPACT_ATOMS: atom_id res chain seq x y z
N MET A 1 -38.17 -23.03 2.50
CA MET A 1 -36.75 -23.28 2.20
C MET A 1 -36.00 -21.98 2.50
N THR A 2 -35.47 -21.85 3.69
CA THR A 2 -34.75 -20.64 4.18
C THR A 2 -33.31 -20.73 3.71
N TRP A 3 -32.92 -19.84 2.81
CA TRP A 3 -31.54 -19.69 2.34
C TRP A 3 -30.71 -19.06 3.46
N PHE A 4 -29.89 -19.86 4.14
CA PHE A 4 -28.85 -19.33 5.02
C PHE A 4 -27.84 -18.55 4.18
N ARG A 5 -27.92 -17.24 4.16
CA ARG A 5 -26.83 -16.38 3.69
C ARG A 5 -25.63 -16.64 4.61
N LYS A 6 -24.55 -17.17 4.01
CA LYS A 6 -23.25 -17.25 4.70
C LYS A 6 -22.91 -15.85 5.21
N PRO A 7 -22.57 -15.67 6.50
CA PRO A 7 -22.17 -14.35 6.99
C PRO A 7 -21.02 -13.81 6.11
N PRO A 8 -20.98 -12.50 5.83
CA PRO A 8 -19.87 -11.92 5.08
C PRO A 8 -18.56 -12.22 5.82
N ALA A 9 -17.51 -12.52 5.06
CA ALA A 9 -16.17 -12.67 5.63
C ALA A 9 -15.83 -11.40 6.43
N PRO A 10 -15.09 -11.52 7.55
CA PRO A 10 -14.67 -10.35 8.31
C PRO A 10 -13.94 -9.38 7.38
N ALA A 11 -14.23 -8.08 7.52
CA ALA A 11 -13.60 -7.04 6.71
C ALA A 11 -12.08 -7.11 6.88
N THR A 12 -11.34 -7.01 5.78
CA THR A 12 -9.88 -6.91 5.83
C THR A 12 -9.48 -5.53 6.35
N ALA A 13 -8.25 -5.35 6.83
CA ALA A 13 -7.75 -4.04 7.25
C ALA A 13 -7.87 -3.01 6.11
N GLY A 14 -7.57 -3.40 4.87
CA GLY A 14 -7.74 -2.54 3.69
C GLY A 14 -9.18 -2.08 3.48
N ASP A 15 -10.17 -2.94 3.71
CA ASP A 15 -11.59 -2.56 3.61
C ASP A 15 -11.97 -1.54 4.70
N LEU A 16 -11.39 -1.63 5.90
CA LEU A 16 -11.62 -0.66 6.98
C LEU A 16 -11.04 0.71 6.67
N LEU A 17 -9.84 0.76 6.09
CA LEU A 17 -9.18 2.01 5.69
C LEU A 17 -9.99 2.74 4.61
N PHE A 18 -10.45 2.02 3.58
CA PHE A 18 -11.30 2.63 2.56
C PHE A 18 -12.67 3.05 3.07
N ARG A 19 -13.25 2.33 4.04
CA ARG A 19 -14.47 2.78 4.72
C ARG A 19 -14.27 4.08 5.51
N ALA A 20 -13.14 4.24 6.18
CA ALA A 20 -12.80 5.51 6.83
C ALA A 20 -12.74 6.65 5.80
N ILE A 21 -12.07 6.43 4.66
CA ILE A 21 -12.01 7.40 3.56
C ILE A 21 -13.43 7.74 3.05
N GLU A 22 -14.28 6.73 2.81
CA GLU A 22 -15.67 6.94 2.38
C GLU A 22 -16.48 7.74 3.40
N THR A 23 -16.31 7.41 4.68
CA THR A 23 -16.98 8.11 5.78
C THR A 23 -16.56 9.58 5.84
N TRP A 24 -15.26 9.88 5.71
CA TRP A 24 -14.76 11.26 5.75
C TRP A 24 -15.07 12.03 4.47
N GLN A 25 -15.14 11.35 3.31
CA GLN A 25 -15.60 11.95 2.06
C GLN A 25 -17.08 12.35 2.18
N GLY A 26 -17.91 11.51 2.80
CA GLY A 26 -19.33 11.78 3.02
C GLY A 26 -20.06 12.08 1.71
N GLU A 27 -20.88 13.13 1.72
CA GLU A 27 -21.64 13.59 0.55
C GLU A 27 -20.82 14.51 -0.38
N ALA A 28 -19.59 14.89 0.02
CA ALA A 28 -18.76 15.74 -0.83
C ALA A 28 -18.43 15.01 -2.15
N PRO A 29 -18.51 15.72 -3.30
CA PRO A 29 -18.24 15.10 -4.59
C PRO A 29 -16.79 14.62 -4.69
N TRP A 30 -16.58 13.47 -5.31
CA TRP A 30 -15.24 12.95 -5.61
C TRP A 30 -14.53 13.75 -6.70
N GLY A 31 -15.28 14.32 -7.62
CA GLY A 31 -14.73 15.14 -8.71
C GLY A 31 -13.71 14.40 -9.58
N ARG A 32 -12.59 15.03 -9.86
CA ARG A 32 -11.42 14.41 -10.49
C ARG A 32 -10.55 13.78 -9.41
N VAL A 33 -10.27 12.49 -9.54
CA VAL A 33 -9.49 11.72 -8.54
C VAL A 33 -8.15 11.31 -9.11
N LEU A 34 -7.09 11.46 -8.33
CA LEU A 34 -5.77 10.90 -8.59
C LEU A 34 -5.51 9.75 -7.61
N ASP A 35 -5.26 8.54 -8.13
CA ASP A 35 -4.62 7.46 -7.40
C ASP A 35 -3.11 7.53 -7.68
N ALA A 36 -2.35 8.09 -6.74
CA ALA A 36 -0.97 8.48 -6.95
C ALA A 36 0.03 7.30 -6.91
N GLY A 37 -0.42 6.13 -6.49
CA GLY A 37 0.40 4.92 -6.44
C GLY A 37 -0.47 3.67 -6.59
N THR A 38 -1.01 3.47 -7.80
CA THR A 38 -2.08 2.51 -8.02
C THR A 38 -1.66 1.05 -8.00
N GLY A 39 -2.53 0.22 -7.44
CA GLY A 39 -2.52 -1.22 -7.54
C GLY A 39 -3.90 -1.76 -7.91
N GLU A 40 -4.04 -3.08 -8.03
CA GLU A 40 -5.34 -3.71 -8.31
C GLU A 40 -6.37 -3.40 -7.22
N HIS A 41 -5.93 -3.29 -5.97
CA HIS A 41 -6.81 -3.06 -4.82
C HIS A 41 -7.35 -1.62 -4.82
N SER A 42 -6.50 -0.61 -4.85
CA SER A 42 -6.90 0.80 -4.86
C SER A 42 -7.69 1.16 -6.12
N LEU A 43 -7.24 0.70 -7.30
CA LEU A 43 -7.97 0.93 -8.54
C LEU A 43 -9.32 0.21 -8.55
N GLY A 44 -9.37 -1.05 -8.02
CA GLY A 44 -10.61 -1.82 -7.88
C GLY A 44 -11.66 -1.10 -7.03
N TRP A 45 -11.23 -0.45 -5.96
CA TRP A 45 -12.08 0.39 -5.13
C TRP A 45 -12.47 1.69 -5.85
N LEU A 46 -11.50 2.39 -6.46
CA LEU A 46 -11.69 3.68 -7.11
C LEU A 46 -12.70 3.65 -8.25
N VAL A 47 -12.66 2.63 -9.10
CA VAL A 47 -13.59 2.49 -10.24
C VAL A 47 -15.05 2.31 -9.80
N GLY A 48 -15.30 1.98 -8.54
CA GLY A 48 -16.63 1.92 -7.93
C GLY A 48 -17.12 3.26 -7.34
N ARG A 49 -16.32 4.33 -7.40
CA ARG A 49 -16.68 5.64 -6.82
C ARG A 49 -17.36 6.53 -7.86
N PRO A 50 -18.29 7.42 -7.45
CA PRO A 50 -18.98 8.34 -8.34
C PRO A 50 -18.07 9.53 -8.72
N THR A 51 -16.94 9.24 -9.39
CA THR A 51 -15.96 10.22 -9.82
C THR A 51 -16.37 10.86 -11.16
N ARG A 52 -15.99 12.12 -11.38
CA ARG A 52 -16.09 12.75 -12.71
C ARG A 52 -15.09 12.16 -13.70
N ALA A 53 -13.87 11.93 -13.25
CA ALA A 53 -12.79 11.26 -13.95
C ALA A 53 -11.75 10.79 -12.92
N TRP A 54 -10.96 9.76 -13.27
CA TRP A 54 -9.82 9.40 -12.46
C TRP A 54 -8.55 9.20 -13.29
N THR A 55 -7.42 9.45 -12.65
CA THR A 55 -6.09 9.16 -13.15
C THR A 55 -5.39 8.29 -12.13
N ALA A 56 -4.83 7.18 -12.57
CA ALA A 56 -4.09 6.23 -11.73
C ALA A 56 -2.65 6.17 -12.21
N VAL A 57 -1.67 6.37 -11.30
CA VAL A 57 -0.24 6.39 -11.61
C VAL A 57 0.43 5.13 -11.06
N THR A 58 1.28 4.49 -11.86
CA THR A 58 2.17 3.40 -11.44
C THR A 58 3.57 3.64 -11.99
N GLY A 59 4.62 3.31 -11.23
CA GLY A 59 6.00 3.38 -11.71
C GLY A 59 6.48 2.12 -12.44
N ASP A 60 5.57 1.20 -12.78
CA ASP A 60 5.87 -0.06 -13.46
C ASP A 60 5.07 -0.18 -14.76
N PRO A 61 5.72 -0.07 -15.93
CA PRO A 61 5.06 -0.17 -17.24
C PRO A 61 4.31 -1.49 -17.45
N THR A 62 4.82 -2.60 -16.91
CA THR A 62 4.16 -3.91 -17.00
C THR A 62 2.86 -3.91 -16.20
N ARG A 63 2.90 -3.30 -15.00
CA ARG A 63 1.71 -3.14 -14.17
C ARG A 63 0.71 -2.20 -14.82
N GLN A 64 1.15 -1.11 -15.44
CA GLN A 64 0.28 -0.22 -16.21
C GLN A 64 -0.55 -0.98 -17.24
N GLN A 65 0.10 -1.80 -18.07
CA GLN A 65 -0.57 -2.59 -19.08
C GLN A 65 -1.53 -3.61 -18.48
N SER A 66 -1.11 -4.29 -17.41
CA SER A 66 -1.94 -5.27 -16.71
C SER A 66 -3.20 -4.62 -16.13
N LEU A 67 -3.08 -3.46 -15.47
CA LEU A 67 -4.21 -2.71 -14.92
C LEU A 67 -5.16 -2.23 -16.03
N ARG A 68 -4.64 -1.67 -17.13
CA ARG A 68 -5.47 -1.26 -18.27
C ARG A 68 -6.28 -2.42 -18.82
N THR A 69 -5.69 -3.61 -18.93
CA THR A 69 -6.37 -4.80 -19.41
C THR A 69 -7.43 -5.27 -18.41
N ALA A 70 -7.07 -5.40 -17.14
CA ALA A 70 -7.98 -5.91 -16.09
C ALA A 70 -9.19 -5.00 -15.85
N PHE A 71 -9.04 -3.69 -16.03
CA PHE A 71 -10.10 -2.71 -15.79
C PHE A 71 -10.73 -2.14 -17.08
N SER A 72 -10.35 -2.63 -18.25
CA SER A 72 -10.76 -2.11 -19.56
C SER A 72 -12.28 -1.90 -19.71
N THR A 73 -13.09 -2.82 -19.20
CA THR A 73 -14.56 -2.75 -19.26
C THR A 73 -15.19 -1.75 -18.28
N ARG A 74 -14.41 -1.25 -17.31
CA ARG A 74 -14.85 -0.30 -16.28
C ARG A 74 -14.22 1.09 -16.44
N MET A 75 -13.30 1.24 -17.39
CA MET A 75 -12.70 2.52 -17.74
C MET A 75 -13.61 3.30 -18.68
N ARG A 76 -13.82 4.57 -18.38
CA ARG A 76 -14.47 5.53 -19.26
C ARG A 76 -13.41 6.22 -20.14
N PRO A 77 -13.78 6.84 -21.28
CA PRO A 77 -12.81 7.56 -22.13
C PRO A 77 -12.01 8.68 -21.43
N VAL A 78 -12.53 9.19 -20.31
CA VAL A 78 -11.89 10.24 -19.50
C VAL A 78 -10.94 9.69 -18.43
N ASP A 79 -10.94 8.38 -18.21
CA ASP A 79 -10.15 7.72 -17.19
C ASP A 79 -8.79 7.27 -17.74
N ARG A 80 -7.72 7.32 -16.93
CA ARG A 80 -6.36 7.05 -17.40
C ARG A 80 -5.57 6.21 -16.40
N VAL A 81 -4.79 5.27 -16.90
CA VAL A 81 -3.66 4.67 -16.17
C VAL A 81 -2.38 5.18 -16.80
N VAL A 82 -1.54 5.83 -16.02
CA VAL A 82 -0.31 6.52 -16.43
C VAL A 82 0.88 5.77 -15.83
N ASP A 83 1.91 5.52 -16.66
CA ASP A 83 3.22 5.14 -16.18
C ASP A 83 4.03 6.38 -15.85
N GLY A 84 4.64 6.42 -14.66
CA GLY A 84 5.42 7.59 -14.26
C GLY A 84 6.04 7.48 -12.87
N ASP A 85 7.16 8.18 -12.73
CA ASP A 85 7.90 8.32 -11.48
C ASP A 85 7.64 9.70 -10.88
N TRP A 86 7.28 9.75 -9.60
CA TRP A 86 7.05 11.02 -8.88
C TRP A 86 8.31 11.87 -8.74
N ALA A 87 9.50 11.30 -8.91
CA ALA A 87 10.74 12.08 -9.00
C ALA A 87 10.85 12.88 -10.30
N ASP A 88 10.09 12.51 -11.36
CA ASP A 88 10.00 13.30 -12.58
C ASP A 88 9.12 14.56 -12.36
N PRO A 89 9.68 15.78 -12.46
CA PRO A 89 8.90 17.01 -12.31
C PRO A 89 7.90 17.23 -13.45
N GLY A 90 8.02 16.49 -14.56
CA GLY A 90 7.09 16.53 -15.69
C GLY A 90 5.81 15.73 -15.48
N LEU A 91 5.82 14.75 -14.59
CA LEU A 91 4.66 13.89 -14.36
C LEU A 91 3.45 14.71 -13.92
N LEU A 92 2.36 14.62 -14.69
CA LEU A 92 1.08 15.32 -14.46
C LEU A 92 1.22 16.86 -14.27
N ARG A 93 2.26 17.47 -14.85
CA ARG A 93 2.52 18.93 -14.70
C ARG A 93 1.28 19.75 -15.03
N GLY A 94 0.87 20.60 -14.10
CA GLY A 94 -0.28 21.52 -14.26
C GLY A 94 -1.65 20.84 -14.06
N GLU A 95 -1.69 19.53 -13.81
CA GLU A 95 -2.95 18.85 -13.51
C GLU A 95 -3.28 18.96 -12.03
N VAL A 96 -4.56 19.21 -11.73
CA VAL A 96 -5.09 19.37 -10.39
C VAL A 96 -6.29 18.46 -10.21
N PHE A 97 -6.43 17.88 -9.02
CA PHE A 97 -7.45 16.89 -8.67
C PHE A 97 -8.19 17.32 -7.40
N ASP A 98 -9.50 17.04 -7.37
CA ASP A 98 -10.35 17.33 -6.23
C ASP A 98 -10.01 16.43 -5.04
N VAL A 99 -9.65 15.16 -5.33
CA VAL A 99 -9.21 14.16 -4.36
C VAL A 99 -7.95 13.47 -4.87
N VAL A 100 -6.97 13.28 -3.99
CA VAL A 100 -5.75 12.49 -4.23
C VAL A 100 -5.70 11.36 -3.22
N LEU A 101 -5.49 10.13 -3.69
CA LEU A 101 -5.23 8.94 -2.89
C LEU A 101 -3.76 8.58 -3.02
N ALA A 102 -3.09 8.34 -1.90
CA ALA A 102 -1.73 7.81 -1.80
C ALA A 102 -1.77 6.51 -0.96
N ASP A 103 -2.19 5.39 -1.60
CA ASP A 103 -2.36 4.09 -0.97
C ASP A 103 -1.03 3.35 -0.89
N TYR A 104 -0.45 3.24 0.30
CA TYR A 104 0.89 2.69 0.59
C TYR A 104 2.01 3.21 -0.34
N LEU A 105 1.77 4.34 -0.99
CA LEU A 105 2.71 4.93 -1.95
C LEU A 105 4.05 5.28 -1.29
N LEU A 106 4.01 5.82 -0.08
CA LEU A 106 5.22 6.28 0.62
C LEU A 106 6.21 5.13 0.85
N GLY A 107 5.70 3.97 1.27
CA GLY A 107 6.52 2.76 1.47
C GLY A 107 7.02 2.18 0.16
N ALA A 108 6.16 2.14 -0.87
CA ALA A 108 6.49 1.60 -2.18
C ALA A 108 7.53 2.45 -2.94
N LEU A 109 7.59 3.75 -2.64
CA LEU A 109 8.44 4.70 -3.36
C LEU A 109 9.94 4.34 -3.34
N ASP A 110 10.44 3.68 -2.30
CA ASP A 110 11.84 3.24 -2.22
C ASP A 110 12.22 2.27 -3.34
N GLY A 111 11.25 1.53 -3.87
CA GLY A 111 11.45 0.63 -5.02
C GLY A 111 11.63 1.35 -6.37
N PHE A 112 11.14 2.58 -6.50
CA PHE A 112 11.10 3.34 -7.75
C PHE A 112 11.97 4.59 -7.70
N ALA A 113 11.81 5.42 -6.67
CA ALA A 113 12.54 6.66 -6.45
C ALA A 113 13.19 6.66 -5.06
N PRO A 114 14.31 5.94 -4.86
CA PRO A 114 14.97 5.84 -3.56
C PRO A 114 15.33 7.21 -2.99
N TYR A 115 15.07 7.39 -1.69
CA TYR A 115 15.34 8.65 -0.95
C TYR A 115 14.48 9.85 -1.38
N PHE A 116 13.38 9.64 -2.11
CA PHE A 116 12.47 10.71 -2.51
C PHE A 116 11.28 10.90 -1.55
N GLN A 117 11.17 10.08 -0.51
CA GLN A 117 10.03 10.06 0.42
C GLN A 117 9.81 11.39 1.14
N ASP A 118 10.88 12.10 1.49
CA ASP A 118 10.83 13.43 2.12
C ASP A 118 10.29 14.52 1.18
N ARG A 119 10.34 14.29 -0.14
CA ARG A 119 9.88 15.21 -1.18
C ARG A 119 8.49 14.88 -1.71
N LEU A 120 8.04 13.63 -1.52
CA LEU A 120 6.80 13.15 -2.15
C LEU A 120 5.60 14.03 -1.85
N LEU A 121 5.38 14.39 -0.58
CA LEU A 121 4.19 15.17 -0.20
C LEU A 121 4.25 16.60 -0.76
N SER A 122 5.43 17.23 -0.77
CA SER A 122 5.63 18.52 -1.43
C SER A 122 5.45 18.41 -2.95
N ARG A 123 5.83 17.28 -3.55
CA ARG A 123 5.63 17.00 -4.98
C ARG A 123 4.16 16.79 -5.33
N LEU A 124 3.40 16.14 -4.43
CA LEU A 124 1.96 15.95 -4.61
C LEU A 124 1.15 17.23 -4.33
N ARG A 125 1.64 18.13 -3.48
CA ARG A 125 0.91 19.31 -3.01
C ARG A 125 0.26 20.14 -4.13
N PRO A 126 0.93 20.47 -5.26
CA PRO A 126 0.35 21.24 -6.36
C PRO A 126 -0.80 20.52 -7.08
N HIS A 127 -0.89 19.21 -6.96
CA HIS A 127 -1.94 18.39 -7.57
C HIS A 127 -3.21 18.28 -6.72
N VAL A 128 -3.18 18.69 -5.45
CA VAL A 128 -4.29 18.56 -4.50
C VAL A 128 -5.06 19.88 -4.41
N ALA A 129 -6.28 19.92 -4.95
CA ALA A 129 -7.17 21.07 -4.78
C ALA A 129 -8.01 20.95 -3.49
N GLY A 130 -8.50 19.75 -3.19
CA GLY A 130 -9.42 19.54 -2.07
C GLY A 130 -8.84 18.65 -0.97
N ARG A 131 -8.76 17.35 -1.20
CA ARG A 131 -8.39 16.37 -0.18
C ARG A 131 -7.28 15.45 -0.63
N LEU A 132 -6.36 15.16 0.29
CA LEU A 132 -5.39 14.07 0.19
C LEU A 132 -5.78 13.00 1.21
N TYR A 133 -5.97 11.78 0.75
CA TYR A 133 -6.06 10.59 1.58
C TYR A 133 -4.76 9.81 1.46
N LEU A 134 -4.12 9.56 2.59
CA LEU A 134 -2.87 8.82 2.66
C LEU A 134 -3.07 7.58 3.54
N VAL A 135 -2.71 6.42 3.00
CA VAL A 135 -2.69 5.14 3.71
C VAL A 135 -1.24 4.70 3.86
N GLY A 136 -0.89 4.18 5.02
CA GLY A 136 0.42 3.61 5.29
C GLY A 136 0.40 2.56 6.38
N LEU A 137 1.52 1.89 6.54
CA LEU A 137 1.76 0.88 7.57
C LEU A 137 2.74 1.42 8.60
N GLU A 138 2.43 1.25 9.89
CA GLU A 138 3.43 1.48 10.95
C GLU A 138 4.57 0.46 10.81
N PRO A 139 5.84 0.90 10.86
CA PRO A 139 6.97 0.00 10.91
C PRO A 139 6.83 -1.01 12.06
N TYR A 140 7.15 -2.27 11.80
CA TYR A 140 7.12 -3.29 12.85
C TYR A 140 8.12 -2.96 13.95
N ALA A 141 7.70 -3.12 15.21
CA ALA A 141 8.57 -2.96 16.35
C ALA A 141 9.70 -4.00 16.34
N ASP A 142 10.93 -3.55 16.52
CA ASP A 142 12.11 -4.40 16.58
C ASP A 142 13.03 -3.92 17.73
N PRO A 143 13.19 -4.69 18.82
CA PRO A 143 12.69 -6.06 18.99
C PRO A 143 11.17 -6.15 19.09
N ALA A 144 10.62 -7.29 18.59
CA ALA A 144 9.21 -7.57 18.67
C ALA A 144 8.76 -7.79 20.13
N PRO A 145 7.55 -7.32 20.51
CA PRO A 145 7.08 -7.41 21.90
C PRO A 145 6.60 -8.82 22.30
N ASP A 146 6.24 -9.65 21.33
CA ASP A 146 5.65 -10.97 21.52
C ASP A 146 5.98 -11.94 20.39
N GLU A 147 5.51 -13.18 20.50
CA GLU A 147 5.76 -14.24 19.53
C GLU A 147 5.14 -13.95 18.15
N ALA A 148 3.92 -13.37 18.11
CA ALA A 148 3.29 -13.00 16.85
C ALA A 148 4.12 -11.93 16.12
N GLY A 149 4.58 -10.93 16.86
CA GLY A 149 5.50 -9.90 16.37
C GLY A 149 6.82 -10.49 15.88
N ALA A 150 7.42 -11.43 16.64
CA ALA A 150 8.66 -12.08 16.26
C ALA A 150 8.54 -12.80 14.91
N ILE A 151 7.44 -13.53 14.68
CA ILE A 151 7.16 -14.19 13.40
C ILE A 151 7.02 -13.18 12.26
N ILE A 152 6.29 -12.09 12.44
CA ILE A 152 6.10 -11.07 11.40
C ILE A 152 7.40 -10.35 11.07
N VAL A 153 8.21 -10.01 12.08
CA VAL A 153 9.53 -9.39 11.88
C VAL A 153 10.47 -10.34 11.14
N GLU A 154 10.52 -11.64 11.52
CA GLU A 154 11.34 -12.63 10.84
C GLU A 154 10.90 -12.81 9.38
N LEU A 155 9.58 -12.86 9.13
CA LEU A 155 9.02 -12.96 7.80
C LEU A 155 9.39 -11.75 6.93
N ALA A 156 9.28 -10.53 7.46
CA ALA A 156 9.67 -9.32 6.77
C ALA A 156 11.18 -9.31 6.45
N ARG A 157 12.03 -9.67 7.41
CA ARG A 157 13.49 -9.76 7.23
C ARG A 157 13.89 -10.78 6.16
N LEU A 158 13.29 -11.98 6.19
CA LEU A 158 13.56 -13.03 5.22
C LEU A 158 13.14 -12.61 3.80
N ARG A 159 11.95 -12.04 3.65
CA ARG A 159 11.46 -11.46 2.39
C ARG A 159 12.41 -10.39 1.86
N ASP A 160 12.79 -9.45 2.71
CA ASP A 160 13.65 -8.33 2.33
C ASP A 160 15.06 -8.81 1.95
N ALA A 161 15.61 -9.79 2.69
CA ALA A 161 16.88 -10.42 2.33
C ALA A 161 16.82 -11.05 0.93
N ALA A 162 15.73 -11.77 0.61
CA ALA A 162 15.55 -12.36 -0.71
C ALA A 162 15.44 -11.31 -1.84
N ILE A 163 14.74 -10.19 -1.58
CA ILE A 163 14.63 -9.06 -2.51
C ILE A 163 16.00 -8.46 -2.79
N LEU A 164 16.78 -8.16 -1.73
CA LEU A 164 18.11 -7.56 -1.83
C LEU A 164 19.11 -8.47 -2.55
N LEU A 165 19.10 -9.78 -2.24
CA LEU A 165 19.96 -10.78 -2.91
C LEU A 165 19.62 -10.95 -4.40
N ALA A 166 18.39 -10.69 -4.79
CA ALA A 166 17.97 -10.65 -6.19
C ALA A 166 18.36 -9.34 -6.92
N GLY A 167 18.95 -8.37 -6.21
CA GLY A 167 19.35 -7.07 -6.75
C GLY A 167 18.23 -6.04 -6.82
N ASP A 168 17.09 -6.30 -6.17
CA ASP A 168 15.98 -5.36 -6.10
C ASP A 168 16.03 -4.55 -4.78
N ARG A 169 15.18 -3.52 -4.68
CA ARG A 169 15.02 -2.71 -3.46
C ARG A 169 13.77 -3.12 -2.69
N CYS A 170 13.85 -3.04 -1.36
CA CYS A 170 12.71 -3.28 -0.48
C CYS A 170 11.89 -2.01 -0.30
N TYR A 171 10.61 -2.18 -0.04
CA TYR A 171 9.77 -1.10 0.44
C TYR A 171 10.16 -0.71 1.88
N ARG A 172 9.94 0.56 2.23
CA ARG A 172 10.28 1.12 3.55
C ARG A 172 9.07 1.85 4.12
N GLU A 173 8.49 1.29 5.15
CA GLU A 173 7.37 1.91 5.83
C GLU A 173 7.84 3.06 6.74
N TYR A 174 6.97 4.03 6.95
CA TYR A 174 7.26 5.22 7.74
C TYR A 174 6.25 5.37 8.88
N PRO A 175 6.71 5.75 10.10
CA PRO A 175 5.81 5.94 11.23
C PRO A 175 4.75 7.00 10.95
N HIS A 176 3.52 6.76 11.40
CA HIS A 176 2.41 7.72 11.32
C HIS A 176 2.82 9.12 11.78
N THR A 177 3.53 9.22 12.92
CA THR A 177 4.00 10.49 13.45
C THR A 177 4.99 11.22 12.53
N TRP A 178 5.82 10.48 11.78
CA TRP A 178 6.71 11.06 10.78
C TRP A 178 5.89 11.63 9.62
N VAL A 179 4.89 10.89 9.14
CA VAL A 179 4.02 11.32 8.04
C VAL A 179 3.23 12.57 8.40
N LEU A 180 2.71 12.67 9.63
CA LEU A 180 2.04 13.88 10.12
C LEU A 180 2.95 15.12 10.08
N ARG A 181 4.25 14.97 10.42
CA ARG A 181 5.22 16.06 10.32
C ARG A 181 5.48 16.47 8.87
N GLN A 182 5.66 15.47 7.97
CA GLN A 182 5.91 15.73 6.56
C GLN A 182 4.70 16.41 5.88
N LEU A 183 3.47 16.03 6.21
CA LEU A 183 2.26 16.69 5.71
C LEU A 183 2.25 18.18 6.07
N ARG A 184 2.53 18.52 7.33
CA ARG A 184 2.59 19.92 7.77
C ARG A 184 3.69 20.70 7.05
N GLN A 185 4.89 20.11 6.89
CA GLN A 185 6.00 20.73 6.15
C GLN A 185 5.66 20.95 4.67
N ALA A 186 4.88 20.04 4.07
CA ALA A 186 4.43 20.16 2.69
C ALA A 186 3.23 21.11 2.50
N GLY A 187 2.78 21.82 3.56
CA GLY A 187 1.67 22.77 3.47
C GLY A 187 0.29 22.10 3.49
N PHE A 188 0.16 21.00 4.21
CA PHE A 188 -1.14 20.36 4.49
C PHE A 188 -1.55 20.53 5.95
N GLN A 189 -2.84 20.72 6.16
CA GLN A 189 -3.51 20.55 7.44
C GLN A 189 -4.11 19.15 7.53
N VAL A 190 -3.76 18.39 8.56
CA VAL A 190 -4.39 17.11 8.87
C VAL A 190 -5.77 17.38 9.46
N VAL A 191 -6.79 16.75 8.89
CA VAL A 191 -8.21 16.91 9.29
C VAL A 191 -8.67 15.71 10.10
N ASN A 192 -8.40 14.50 9.57
CA ASN A 192 -8.75 13.25 10.24
C ASN A 192 -7.57 12.27 10.20
N THR A 193 -7.52 11.39 11.18
CA THR A 193 -6.58 10.27 11.19
C THR A 193 -7.15 9.11 11.99
N GLU A 194 -6.90 7.91 11.52
CA GLU A 194 -7.29 6.66 12.18
C GLU A 194 -6.14 5.64 12.07
N VAL A 195 -5.95 4.88 13.15
CA VAL A 195 -4.98 3.79 13.23
C VAL A 195 -5.75 2.50 13.39
N VAL A 196 -5.56 1.55 12.46
CA VAL A 196 -6.31 0.31 12.36
C VAL A 196 -5.39 -0.87 12.68
N PRO A 197 -5.59 -1.56 13.81
CA PRO A 197 -4.81 -2.75 14.15
C PRO A 197 -4.94 -3.85 13.09
N ILE A 198 -3.84 -4.55 12.81
CA ILE A 198 -3.81 -5.58 11.79
C ILE A 198 -3.89 -6.98 12.43
N VAL A 199 -4.66 -7.85 11.79
CA VAL A 199 -4.65 -9.29 12.06
C VAL A 199 -4.24 -10.01 10.78
N TYR A 200 -3.01 -10.50 10.75
CA TYR A 200 -2.49 -11.20 9.58
C TYR A 200 -3.03 -12.63 9.50
N SER A 201 -3.49 -12.97 8.30
CA SER A 201 -4.02 -14.30 7.95
C SER A 201 -2.91 -15.22 7.41
N ARG A 202 -3.18 -16.52 7.31
CA ARG A 202 -2.31 -17.46 6.58
C ARG A 202 -2.03 -17.01 5.15
N ARG A 203 -3.04 -16.47 4.45
CA ARG A 203 -2.89 -15.96 3.08
C ARG A 203 -1.85 -14.83 3.00
N PHE A 204 -1.81 -13.95 4.00
CA PHE A 204 -0.79 -12.91 4.06
C PHE A 204 0.61 -13.52 4.24
N ILE A 205 0.76 -14.45 5.20
CA ILE A 205 2.03 -15.15 5.47
C ILE A 205 2.54 -15.80 4.19
N ASP A 206 1.70 -16.59 3.52
CA ASP A 206 2.05 -17.25 2.27
C ASP A 206 2.41 -16.26 1.17
N GLY A 207 1.64 -15.19 1.02
CA GLY A 207 1.90 -14.15 0.03
C GLY A 207 3.28 -13.50 0.20
N GLN A 208 3.69 -13.19 1.43
CA GLN A 208 5.00 -12.60 1.72
C GLN A 208 6.15 -13.60 1.43
N LEU A 209 6.00 -14.86 1.84
CA LEU A 209 6.99 -15.91 1.57
C LEU A 209 7.09 -16.25 0.08
N ASP A 210 5.99 -16.19 -0.65
CA ASP A 210 5.97 -16.38 -2.10
C ASP A 210 6.65 -15.21 -2.84
N VAL A 211 6.60 -13.98 -2.30
CA VAL A 211 7.46 -12.89 -2.81
C VAL A 211 8.93 -13.29 -2.71
N ALA A 212 9.39 -13.75 -1.55
CA ALA A 212 10.76 -14.22 -1.35
C ALA A 212 11.11 -15.37 -2.32
N ARG A 213 10.23 -16.38 -2.43
CA ARG A 213 10.43 -17.54 -3.31
C ARG A 213 10.61 -17.15 -4.78
N ARG A 214 9.82 -16.21 -5.28
CA ARG A 214 9.94 -15.73 -6.67
C ARG A 214 11.26 -15.02 -6.97
N LYS A 215 12.03 -14.61 -5.95
CA LYS A 215 13.35 -13.99 -6.11
C LYS A 215 14.50 -15.00 -6.26
N LEU A 216 14.33 -16.24 -5.77
CA LEU A 216 15.39 -17.24 -5.74
C LEU A 216 16.07 -17.51 -7.09
N PRO A 217 15.35 -17.61 -8.24
CA PRO A 217 15.99 -17.83 -9.55
C PRO A 217 16.94 -16.71 -9.98
N ARG A 218 16.91 -15.54 -9.33
CA ARG A 218 17.78 -14.40 -9.63
C ARG A 218 19.00 -14.31 -8.73
N PHE A 219 19.17 -15.23 -7.78
CA PHE A 219 20.35 -15.26 -6.92
C PHE A 219 21.57 -15.68 -7.73
N ARG A 220 22.71 -15.03 -7.46
CA ARG A 220 23.99 -15.36 -8.14
C ARG A 220 24.54 -16.70 -7.70
N ASP A 221 24.30 -17.09 -6.45
CA ASP A 221 24.79 -18.33 -5.85
C ASP A 221 23.64 -19.33 -5.65
N PRO A 222 23.67 -20.49 -6.34
CA PRO A 222 22.64 -21.53 -6.19
C PRO A 222 22.58 -22.13 -4.80
N GLY A 223 23.71 -22.19 -4.08
CA GLY A 223 23.74 -22.69 -2.68
C GLY A 223 22.97 -21.76 -1.74
N VAL A 224 23.17 -20.45 -1.89
CA VAL A 224 22.40 -19.43 -1.13
C VAL A 224 20.93 -19.50 -1.50
N ALA A 225 20.58 -19.68 -2.78
CA ALA A 225 19.18 -19.85 -3.20
C ALA A 225 18.53 -21.08 -2.58
N ALA A 226 19.25 -22.23 -2.55
CA ALA A 226 18.75 -23.45 -1.93
C ALA A 226 18.55 -23.30 -0.41
N ALA A 227 19.51 -22.71 0.30
CA ALA A 227 19.42 -22.43 1.74
C ALA A 227 18.26 -21.49 2.06
N MET A 228 18.07 -20.41 1.27
CA MET A 228 16.94 -19.49 1.42
C MET A 228 15.61 -20.21 1.17
N GLY A 229 15.54 -21.10 0.19
CA GLY A 229 14.35 -21.92 -0.08
C GLY A 229 13.96 -22.79 1.10
N GLN A 230 14.94 -23.42 1.75
CA GLN A 230 14.71 -24.20 2.99
C GLN A 230 14.24 -23.31 4.14
N ALA A 231 14.84 -22.12 4.32
CA ALA A 231 14.46 -21.16 5.34
C ALA A 231 13.01 -20.65 5.15
N ILE A 232 12.60 -20.41 3.90
CA ILE A 232 11.22 -20.03 3.55
C ILE A 232 10.22 -21.10 4.03
N GLU A 233 10.48 -22.38 3.73
CA GLU A 233 9.57 -23.45 4.13
C GLU A 233 9.55 -23.69 5.64
N ALA A 234 10.70 -23.64 6.30
CA ALA A 234 10.80 -23.74 7.73
C ALA A 234 10.02 -22.61 8.44
N LEU A 235 10.17 -21.37 7.96
CA LEU A 235 9.42 -20.23 8.51
C LEU A 235 7.93 -20.35 8.23
N ARG A 236 7.52 -20.81 7.02
CA ARG A 236 6.12 -21.05 6.67
C ARG A 236 5.45 -22.00 7.69
N GLY A 237 6.09 -23.12 7.96
CA GLY A 237 5.58 -24.11 8.94
C GLY A 237 5.42 -23.51 10.34
N ARG A 238 6.43 -22.80 10.85
CA ARG A 238 6.38 -22.15 12.17
C ARG A 238 5.32 -21.05 12.21
N ALA A 239 5.26 -20.20 11.20
CA ALA A 239 4.30 -19.10 11.14
C ALA A 239 2.85 -19.59 11.10
N HIS A 240 2.57 -20.67 10.34
CA HIS A 240 1.25 -21.29 10.33
C HIS A 240 0.89 -21.91 11.67
N ALA A 241 1.84 -22.60 12.35
CA ALA A 241 1.60 -23.18 13.66
C ALA A 241 1.27 -22.11 14.72
N VAL A 242 2.00 -20.99 14.72
CA VAL A 242 1.73 -19.86 15.62
C VAL A 242 0.40 -19.19 15.28
N HIS A 243 0.13 -18.94 13.98
CA HIS A 243 -1.14 -18.39 13.52
C HIS A 243 -2.34 -19.20 14.00
N ASP A 244 -2.29 -20.53 13.83
CA ASP A 244 -3.42 -21.40 14.19
C ASP A 244 -3.65 -21.45 15.70
N ARG A 245 -2.56 -21.48 16.48
CA ARG A 245 -2.64 -21.47 17.93
C ARG A 245 -3.20 -20.16 18.47
N LEU A 246 -2.88 -19.02 17.83
CA LEU A 246 -3.32 -17.67 18.26
C LEU A 246 -4.63 -17.23 17.60
N GLY A 247 -5.13 -17.94 16.58
CA GLY A 247 -6.30 -17.54 15.81
C GLY A 247 -6.07 -16.30 14.93
N GLY A 248 -4.83 -16.13 14.44
CA GLY A 248 -4.36 -14.97 13.67
C GLY A 248 -3.18 -14.27 14.32
N LEU A 249 -2.35 -13.58 13.55
CA LEU A 249 -1.21 -12.81 14.07
C LEU A 249 -1.60 -11.34 14.22
N ARG A 250 -1.83 -10.88 15.44
CA ARG A 250 -2.17 -9.47 15.76
C ARG A 250 -0.88 -8.69 15.93
N VAL A 251 -0.45 -7.98 14.87
CA VAL A 251 0.85 -7.28 14.86
C VAL A 251 0.76 -5.99 14.05
N GLY A 252 1.22 -4.89 14.65
CA GLY A 252 1.28 -3.61 13.97
C GLY A 252 -0.09 -3.00 13.68
N ALA A 253 -0.08 -1.95 12.90
CA ALA A 253 -1.28 -1.24 12.50
C ALA A 253 -1.06 -0.55 11.16
N ASP A 254 -2.11 -0.46 10.36
CA ASP A 254 -2.21 0.50 9.28
C ASP A 254 -2.69 1.84 9.82
N TYR A 255 -2.45 2.90 9.08
CA TYR A 255 -3.05 4.20 9.36
C TYR A 255 -3.62 4.80 8.08
N VAL A 256 -4.66 5.61 8.26
CA VAL A 256 -5.23 6.45 7.21
C VAL A 256 -5.33 7.88 7.70
N ILE A 257 -5.02 8.83 6.81
CA ILE A 257 -4.98 10.27 7.11
C ILE A 257 -5.75 11.02 6.02
N GLU A 258 -6.68 11.90 6.43
CA GLU A 258 -7.21 12.97 5.58
C GLU A 258 -6.41 14.24 5.83
N ALA A 259 -5.92 14.84 4.78
CA ALA A 259 -5.26 16.14 4.82
C ALA A 259 -5.79 17.07 3.74
N ARG A 260 -5.75 18.38 4.00
CA ARG A 260 -6.18 19.41 3.06
C ARG A 260 -5.07 20.44 2.86
N PRO A 261 -4.95 21.03 1.67
CA PRO A 261 -4.02 22.13 1.44
C PRO A 261 -4.28 23.28 2.40
N VAL A 262 -3.24 23.83 3.04
CA VAL A 262 -3.34 25.07 3.80
C VAL A 262 -3.31 26.22 2.81
N GLY A 263 -4.36 27.07 2.82
CA GLY A 263 -4.40 28.34 2.10
C GLY A 263 -4.06 28.24 0.60
N GLY A 264 -5.06 28.09 -0.24
CA GLY A 264 -5.05 28.53 -1.61
C GLY A 264 -5.84 29.83 -1.66
#